data_d1b6ab47fe5465e6a14b6a485adcc8a6
#
_entry.id   d1b6ab47fe5465e6a14b6a485adcc8a6
#
_cell.length_a   1.000
_cell.length_b   1.000
_cell.length_c   1.000
_cell.angle_alpha   90.00
_cell.angle_beta   90.00
_cell.angle_gamma   90.00
#
_symmetry.space_group_name_H-M   'P 1'
#
loop_
_entity.id
_entity.type
_entity.pdbx_description
1 polymer ?
#
loop_
_entity_poly.entity_id
_entity_poly.type
_entity_poly.pdbx_seq_one_letter_code
_entity_poly.pdbx_strand_id
1 'polypeptide(L)'
;MRQLQLAKAFTLMESGPVVLVTTNDGERNNVMTISWTMVVDFTPTFAITTGPWNHSYAALRTSRECVIAVPTVDLIDQVVGVGTCSGAATDKFERFGLTPLAGKHVRAPLIRECLANIECKVVDIVEKHNIVVLEGLAAYLDKTRKEKRTIHAVGDGTFIVDGERIDRRKMMRAKLPPGV
;
A
#
# COMPACT_ATOMS: atom_id res chain seq x y z
N MET A 1 14.15 0.40 -8.96
CA MET A 1 13.71 0.25 -7.55
C MET A 1 14.70 -0.67 -6.81
N ARG A 2 15.09 -0.35 -5.58
CA ARG A 2 15.97 -1.21 -4.77
C ARG A 2 15.15 -1.97 -3.73
N GLN A 3 15.56 -3.19 -3.42
CA GLN A 3 14.96 -3.98 -2.36
C GLN A 3 15.20 -3.30 -0.99
N LEU A 4 14.15 -3.18 -0.19
CA LEU A 4 14.22 -2.76 1.21
C LEU A 4 14.27 -4.01 2.10
N GLN A 5 15.03 -3.96 3.19
CA GLN A 5 14.98 -5.02 4.21
C GLN A 5 13.55 -5.15 4.72
N LEU A 6 12.98 -6.36 4.65
CA LEU A 6 11.57 -6.58 4.98
C LEU A 6 11.23 -6.15 6.42
N ALA A 7 12.14 -6.34 7.37
CA ALA A 7 12.00 -5.88 8.75
C ALA A 7 11.81 -4.36 8.91
N LYS A 8 12.08 -3.57 7.87
CA LYS A 8 11.86 -2.11 7.85
C LYS A 8 10.57 -1.71 7.11
N ALA A 9 9.84 -2.66 6.52
CA ALA A 9 8.65 -2.34 5.72
C ALA A 9 7.56 -1.64 6.54
N PHE A 10 7.44 -1.91 7.85
CA PHE A 10 6.46 -1.27 8.73
C PHE A 10 6.64 0.25 8.78
N THR A 11 7.88 0.77 8.67
CA THR A 11 8.13 2.24 8.69
C THR A 11 7.49 2.98 7.51
N LEU A 12 7.08 2.25 6.47
CA LEU A 12 6.34 2.81 5.33
C LEU A 12 4.84 3.00 5.63
N MET A 13 4.34 2.29 6.64
CA MET A 13 2.93 2.21 7.00
C MET A 13 2.62 2.84 8.37
N GLU A 14 3.64 3.12 9.20
CA GLU A 14 3.49 3.56 10.60
C GLU A 14 2.64 4.83 10.72
N SER A 15 2.78 5.75 9.79
CA SER A 15 2.01 7.00 9.77
C SER A 15 0.59 6.84 9.23
N GLY A 16 0.17 5.63 8.82
CA GLY A 16 -1.16 5.37 8.26
C GLY A 16 -1.42 6.09 6.92
N PRO A 17 -0.50 6.02 5.93
CA PRO A 17 -0.68 6.72 4.67
C PRO A 17 -1.84 6.12 3.85
N VAL A 18 -2.40 6.94 2.97
CA VAL A 18 -3.22 6.42 1.87
C VAL A 18 -2.34 5.58 0.95
N VAL A 19 -2.81 4.40 0.61
CA VAL A 19 -2.09 3.46 -0.25
C VAL A 19 -2.91 3.06 -1.46
N LEU A 20 -2.20 2.63 -2.51
CA LEU A 20 -2.79 1.91 -3.63
C LEU A 20 -2.57 0.42 -3.40
N VAL A 21 -3.65 -0.35 -3.38
CA VAL A 21 -3.57 -1.80 -3.23
C VAL A 21 -3.88 -2.45 -4.58
N THR A 22 -2.89 -3.15 -5.13
CA THR A 22 -3.05 -3.87 -6.39
C THR A 22 -3.44 -5.31 -6.13
N THR A 23 -4.20 -5.87 -7.05
CA THR A 23 -4.63 -7.26 -7.07
C THR A 23 -4.51 -7.84 -8.47
N ASN A 24 -4.48 -9.17 -8.55
CA ASN A 24 -4.60 -9.91 -9.81
C ASN A 24 -5.60 -11.04 -9.59
N ASP A 25 -6.60 -11.17 -10.46
CA ASP A 25 -7.63 -12.20 -10.39
C ASP A 25 -7.32 -13.48 -11.20
N GLY A 26 -6.13 -13.53 -11.79
CA GLY A 26 -5.68 -14.59 -12.70
C GLY A 26 -5.68 -14.15 -14.16
N GLU A 27 -6.49 -13.18 -14.53
CA GLU A 27 -6.62 -12.66 -15.90
C GLU A 27 -6.17 -11.19 -15.99
N ARG A 28 -6.59 -10.37 -15.02
CA ARG A 28 -6.39 -8.91 -15.06
C ARG A 28 -5.80 -8.36 -13.76
N ASN A 29 -5.00 -7.33 -13.93
CA ASN A 29 -4.55 -6.50 -12.83
C ASN A 29 -5.64 -5.47 -12.49
N ASN A 30 -5.78 -5.19 -11.21
CA ASN A 30 -6.60 -4.07 -10.74
C ASN A 30 -5.90 -3.33 -9.61
N VAL A 31 -6.38 -2.12 -9.32
CA VAL A 31 -5.87 -1.27 -8.23
C VAL A 31 -7.03 -0.57 -7.55
N MET A 32 -6.93 -0.45 -6.22
CA MET A 32 -7.88 0.32 -5.39
C MET A 32 -7.13 1.26 -4.46
N THR A 33 -7.74 2.37 -4.11
CA THR A 33 -7.25 3.30 -3.08
C THR A 33 -7.78 2.87 -1.72
N ILE A 34 -6.89 2.78 -0.73
CA ILE A 34 -7.23 2.47 0.66
C ILE A 34 -6.62 3.53 1.57
N SER A 35 -7.46 4.15 2.40
CA SER A 35 -7.04 5.12 3.42
C SER A 35 -7.07 4.55 4.85
N TRP A 36 -7.72 3.41 5.04
CA TRP A 36 -7.79 2.75 6.34
C TRP A 36 -6.75 1.63 6.40
N THR A 37 -5.57 2.01 6.88
CA THR A 37 -4.38 1.16 6.95
C THR A 37 -3.80 1.21 8.36
N MET A 38 -3.19 0.13 8.80
CA MET A 38 -2.41 0.13 10.03
C MET A 38 -1.27 -0.88 9.98
N VAL A 39 -0.21 -0.59 10.75
CA VAL A 39 0.80 -1.56 11.15
C VAL A 39 0.25 -2.38 12.31
N VAL A 40 0.35 -3.68 12.23
CA VAL A 40 -0.13 -4.59 13.29
C VAL A 40 0.99 -4.97 14.24
N ASP A 41 2.21 -5.17 13.71
CA ASP A 41 3.37 -5.57 14.50
C ASP A 41 4.66 -5.04 13.83
N PHE A 42 5.77 -5.08 14.57
CA PHE A 42 7.13 -4.85 14.04
C PHE A 42 7.60 -5.94 13.05
N THR A 43 7.00 -7.12 13.06
CA THR A 43 7.04 -8.03 11.93
C THR A 43 6.33 -7.35 10.75
N PRO A 44 6.61 -7.73 9.49
CA PRO A 44 5.97 -7.07 8.34
C PRO A 44 4.49 -7.45 8.21
N THR A 45 3.71 -7.20 9.26
CA THR A 45 2.29 -7.47 9.34
C THR A 45 1.50 -6.17 9.32
N PHE A 46 0.56 -6.08 8.39
CA PHE A 46 -0.27 -4.90 8.14
C PHE A 46 -1.74 -5.27 8.17
N ALA A 47 -2.62 -4.30 8.35
CA ALA A 47 -4.04 -4.46 8.12
C ALA A 47 -4.58 -3.34 7.22
N ILE A 48 -5.55 -3.69 6.40
CA ILE A 48 -6.34 -2.74 5.62
C ILE A 48 -7.83 -3.03 5.84
N THR A 49 -8.66 -2.01 5.75
CA THR A 49 -10.10 -2.20 5.76
C THR A 49 -10.62 -2.12 4.32
N THR A 50 -11.20 -3.23 3.85
CA THR A 50 -11.87 -3.35 2.56
C THR A 50 -12.88 -4.50 2.59
N GLY A 51 -13.89 -4.46 1.73
CA GLY A 51 -14.95 -5.44 1.74
C GLY A 51 -15.66 -5.59 0.38
N PRO A 52 -16.81 -6.30 0.35
CA PRO A 52 -17.53 -6.62 -0.89
C PRO A 52 -17.94 -5.42 -1.76
N TRP A 53 -17.93 -4.22 -1.21
CA TRP A 53 -18.17 -2.98 -1.97
C TRP A 53 -17.04 -2.60 -2.93
N ASN A 54 -15.84 -3.16 -2.74
CA ASN A 54 -14.69 -2.95 -3.61
C ASN A 54 -14.53 -4.10 -4.58
N HIS A 55 -14.42 -3.82 -5.88
CA HIS A 55 -14.22 -4.84 -6.92
C HIS A 55 -12.99 -5.74 -6.66
N SER A 56 -11.89 -5.17 -6.17
CA SER A 56 -10.66 -5.92 -5.82
C SER A 56 -10.84 -6.93 -4.67
N TYR A 57 -11.90 -6.83 -3.87
CA TYR A 57 -12.08 -7.71 -2.70
C TYR A 57 -12.24 -9.19 -3.08
N ALA A 58 -12.93 -9.47 -4.18
CA ALA A 58 -13.07 -10.83 -4.68
C ALA A 58 -11.70 -11.44 -5.05
N ALA A 59 -10.85 -10.66 -5.75
CA ALA A 59 -9.49 -11.09 -6.08
C ALA A 59 -8.64 -11.32 -4.82
N LEU A 60 -8.71 -10.42 -3.82
CA LEU A 60 -8.02 -10.61 -2.53
C LEU A 60 -8.42 -11.92 -1.83
N ARG A 61 -9.71 -12.25 -1.81
CA ARG A 61 -10.20 -13.49 -1.21
C ARG A 61 -9.72 -14.74 -1.93
N THR A 62 -9.70 -14.68 -3.26
CA THR A 62 -9.38 -15.84 -4.10
C THR A 62 -7.87 -16.05 -4.24
N SER A 63 -7.13 -15.02 -4.63
CA SER A 63 -5.69 -15.12 -4.85
C SER A 63 -4.89 -15.15 -3.56
N ARG A 64 -5.41 -14.57 -2.49
CA ARG A 64 -4.71 -14.37 -1.21
C ARG A 64 -3.41 -13.58 -1.36
N GLU A 65 -3.34 -12.72 -2.39
CA GLU A 65 -2.15 -11.95 -2.74
C GLU A 65 -2.52 -10.50 -3.06
N CYS A 66 -1.63 -9.57 -2.72
CA CYS A 66 -1.71 -8.18 -3.14
C CYS A 66 -0.35 -7.49 -3.07
N VAL A 67 -0.29 -6.26 -3.59
CA VAL A 67 0.81 -5.33 -3.31
C VAL A 67 0.24 -4.08 -2.66
N ILE A 68 0.85 -3.64 -1.56
CA ILE A 68 0.65 -2.31 -1.00
C ILE A 68 1.65 -1.38 -1.66
N ALA A 69 1.19 -0.44 -2.47
CA ALA A 69 2.01 0.60 -3.10
C ALA A 69 1.78 1.93 -2.38
N VAL A 70 2.86 2.60 -1.97
CA VAL A 70 2.83 3.87 -1.22
C VAL A 70 3.05 5.03 -2.19
N PRO A 71 1.99 5.77 -2.57
CA PRO A 71 2.09 6.94 -3.41
C PRO A 71 2.63 8.14 -2.62
N THR A 72 3.09 9.15 -3.33
CA THR A 72 3.49 10.46 -2.81
C THR A 72 2.52 11.54 -3.28
N VAL A 73 2.58 12.73 -2.71
CA VAL A 73 1.62 13.81 -2.95
C VAL A 73 1.49 14.21 -4.42
N ASP A 74 2.54 14.05 -5.21
CA ASP A 74 2.52 14.32 -6.66
C ASP A 74 1.65 13.32 -7.47
N LEU A 75 1.17 12.24 -6.83
CA LEU A 75 0.22 11.27 -7.39
C LEU A 75 -1.20 11.44 -6.85
N ILE A 76 -1.54 12.56 -6.19
CA ILE A 76 -2.82 12.74 -5.51
C ILE A 76 -4.02 12.56 -6.47
N ASP A 77 -3.93 13.08 -7.69
CA ASP A 77 -5.01 12.99 -8.67
C ASP A 77 -5.24 11.54 -9.13
N GLN A 78 -4.16 10.77 -9.31
CA GLN A 78 -4.24 9.34 -9.61
C GLN A 78 -4.85 8.57 -8.43
N VAL A 79 -4.43 8.86 -7.21
CA VAL A 79 -4.94 8.23 -5.99
C VAL A 79 -6.45 8.44 -5.84
N VAL A 80 -6.91 9.68 -6.02
CA VAL A 80 -8.33 10.03 -5.97
C VAL A 80 -9.08 9.38 -7.14
N GLY A 81 -8.53 9.47 -8.35
CA GLY A 81 -9.12 8.89 -9.55
C GLY A 81 -9.31 7.38 -9.44
N VAL A 82 -8.30 6.65 -8.97
CA VAL A 82 -8.37 5.20 -8.72
C VAL A 82 -9.47 4.86 -7.72
N GLY A 83 -9.63 5.69 -6.67
CA GLY A 83 -10.65 5.48 -5.63
C GLY A 83 -12.09 5.78 -6.07
N THR A 84 -12.27 6.58 -7.11
CA THR A 84 -13.59 7.07 -7.55
C THR A 84 -14.21 6.29 -8.71
N CYS A 85 -13.55 5.25 -9.21
CA CYS A 85 -14.10 4.41 -10.28
C CYS A 85 -13.93 2.91 -9.98
N SER A 86 -14.73 2.08 -10.65
CA SER A 86 -14.69 0.62 -10.49
C SER A 86 -13.75 -0.04 -11.51
N GLY A 87 -12.92 -0.98 -11.05
CA GLY A 87 -12.11 -1.85 -11.91
C GLY A 87 -12.92 -2.83 -12.75
N ALA A 88 -14.20 -3.01 -12.44
CA ALA A 88 -15.09 -3.85 -13.28
C ALA A 88 -15.30 -3.26 -14.68
N ALA A 89 -15.31 -1.93 -14.79
CA ALA A 89 -15.60 -1.22 -16.05
C ALA A 89 -14.40 -0.43 -16.60
N THR A 90 -13.27 -0.38 -15.88
CA THR A 90 -12.15 0.51 -16.22
C THR A 90 -10.83 -0.18 -16.01
N ASP A 91 -9.95 -0.17 -17.02
CA ASP A 91 -8.53 -0.39 -16.79
C ASP A 91 -7.95 0.85 -16.12
N LYS A 92 -7.73 0.74 -14.80
CA LYS A 92 -7.25 1.86 -13.99
C LYS A 92 -5.76 2.14 -14.20
N PHE A 93 -4.98 1.13 -14.58
CA PHE A 93 -3.56 1.34 -14.89
C PHE A 93 -3.41 2.23 -16.13
N GLU A 94 -4.11 1.89 -17.19
CA GLU A 94 -4.12 2.68 -18.43
C GLU A 94 -4.71 4.08 -18.18
N ARG A 95 -5.91 4.14 -17.56
CA ARG A 95 -6.63 5.40 -17.37
C ARG A 95 -5.87 6.44 -16.56
N PHE A 96 -5.13 6.03 -15.55
CA PHE A 96 -4.42 6.92 -14.65
C PHE A 96 -2.90 6.97 -14.90
N GLY A 97 -2.43 6.36 -15.98
CA GLY A 97 -1.03 6.37 -16.36
C GLY A 97 -0.11 5.69 -15.33
N LEU A 98 -0.61 4.64 -14.67
CA LEU A 98 0.16 3.85 -13.73
C LEU A 98 0.83 2.69 -14.48
N THR A 99 2.12 2.47 -14.23
CA THR A 99 2.89 1.42 -14.91
C THR A 99 3.00 0.18 -14.02
N PRO A 100 2.34 -0.94 -14.36
CA PRO A 100 2.48 -2.18 -13.61
C PRO A 100 3.87 -2.80 -13.85
N LEU A 101 4.52 -3.23 -12.77
CA LEU A 101 5.77 -3.99 -12.81
C LEU A 101 5.53 -5.37 -12.21
N ALA A 102 6.14 -6.40 -12.79
CA ALA A 102 6.04 -7.76 -12.24
C ALA A 102 6.65 -7.84 -10.82
N GLY A 103 5.91 -8.42 -9.91
CA GLY A 103 6.41 -8.82 -8.58
C GLY A 103 7.30 -10.06 -8.68
N LYS A 104 7.97 -10.41 -7.57
CA LYS A 104 8.77 -11.64 -7.46
C LYS A 104 8.06 -12.75 -6.70
N HIS A 105 7.15 -12.39 -5.78
CA HIS A 105 6.52 -13.31 -4.84
C HIS A 105 5.01 -13.41 -5.04
N VAL A 106 4.38 -12.39 -5.68
CA VAL A 106 2.95 -12.36 -5.93
C VAL A 106 2.65 -11.98 -7.38
N ARG A 107 1.48 -12.37 -7.90
CA ARG A 107 1.02 -12.00 -9.24
C ARG A 107 0.51 -10.57 -9.34
N ALA A 108 0.05 -10.00 -8.23
CA ALA A 108 -0.34 -8.60 -8.17
C ALA A 108 0.84 -7.70 -8.52
N PRO A 109 0.68 -6.68 -9.39
CA PRO A 109 1.80 -5.88 -9.86
C PRO A 109 2.24 -4.84 -8.83
N LEU A 110 3.54 -4.52 -8.83
CA LEU A 110 4.08 -3.29 -8.24
C LEU A 110 3.62 -2.11 -9.11
N ILE A 111 3.64 -0.90 -8.56
CA ILE A 111 3.42 0.36 -9.30
C ILE A 111 4.72 1.13 -9.38
N ARG A 112 5.20 1.38 -10.59
CA ARG A 112 6.49 2.05 -10.84
C ARG A 112 6.55 3.45 -10.23
N GLU A 113 5.48 4.21 -10.35
CA GLU A 113 5.38 5.62 -9.95
C GLU A 113 5.31 5.80 -8.43
N CYS A 114 5.04 4.76 -7.66
CA CYS A 114 4.98 4.85 -6.21
C CYS A 114 6.37 4.90 -5.56
N LEU A 115 6.46 5.57 -4.42
CA LEU A 115 7.68 5.64 -3.60
C LEU A 115 8.14 4.27 -3.14
N ALA A 116 7.19 3.43 -2.73
CA ALA A 116 7.48 2.08 -2.25
C ALA A 116 6.39 1.10 -2.67
N ASN A 117 6.74 -0.18 -2.69
CA ASN A 117 5.82 -1.28 -2.93
C ASN A 117 6.16 -2.42 -1.97
N ILE A 118 5.14 -3.05 -1.39
CA ILE A 118 5.27 -4.19 -0.48
C ILE A 118 4.44 -5.33 -1.04
N GLU A 119 5.08 -6.41 -1.46
CA GLU A 119 4.41 -7.65 -1.84
C GLU A 119 3.87 -8.34 -0.59
N CYS A 120 2.59 -8.70 -0.59
CA CYS A 120 1.92 -9.23 0.57
C CYS A 120 1.11 -10.49 0.24
N LYS A 121 1.03 -11.41 1.20
CA LYS A 121 -0.01 -12.44 1.24
C LYS A 121 -1.09 -12.09 2.26
N VAL A 122 -2.33 -12.45 1.98
CA VAL A 122 -3.45 -12.35 2.91
C VAL A 122 -3.35 -13.51 3.89
N VAL A 123 -3.13 -13.24 5.17
CA VAL A 123 -3.03 -14.26 6.21
C VAL A 123 -4.37 -14.49 6.90
N ASP A 124 -5.16 -13.42 7.08
CA ASP A 124 -6.49 -13.52 7.68
C ASP A 124 -7.46 -12.50 7.06
N ILE A 125 -8.75 -12.77 7.17
CA ILE A 125 -9.84 -11.84 6.83
C ILE A 125 -10.85 -11.89 7.97
N VAL A 126 -10.91 -10.83 8.75
CA VAL A 126 -11.89 -10.66 9.83
C VAL A 126 -13.18 -10.13 9.21
N GLU A 127 -13.99 -11.02 8.66
CA GLU A 127 -15.18 -10.67 7.85
C GLU A 127 -16.14 -9.74 8.57
N LYS A 128 -16.37 -9.97 9.88
CA LYS A 128 -17.26 -9.13 10.71
C LYS A 128 -16.88 -7.64 10.70
N HIS A 129 -15.60 -7.33 10.49
CA HIS A 129 -15.07 -5.97 10.54
C HIS A 129 -14.47 -5.52 9.22
N ASN A 130 -14.52 -6.36 8.17
CA ASN A 130 -13.93 -6.09 6.86
C ASN A 130 -12.43 -5.74 6.94
N ILE A 131 -11.70 -6.36 7.88
CA ILE A 131 -10.27 -6.19 8.05
C ILE A 131 -9.57 -7.33 7.32
N VAL A 132 -8.63 -6.98 6.45
CA VAL A 132 -7.73 -7.92 5.77
C VAL A 132 -6.36 -7.79 6.40
N VAL A 133 -5.87 -8.88 6.99
CA VAL A 133 -4.54 -8.96 7.61
C VAL A 133 -3.55 -9.48 6.57
N LEU A 134 -2.46 -8.76 6.41
CA LEU A 134 -1.46 -8.94 5.37
C LEU A 134 -0.08 -9.19 5.99
N GLU A 135 0.62 -10.20 5.48
CA GLU A 135 2.04 -10.43 5.78
C GLU A 135 2.89 -9.99 4.59
N GLY A 136 3.84 -9.09 4.83
CA GLY A 136 4.79 -8.64 3.81
C GLY A 136 5.82 -9.72 3.48
N LEU A 137 6.02 -9.96 2.19
CA LEU A 137 6.98 -10.93 1.65
C LEU A 137 8.26 -10.26 1.15
N ALA A 138 8.12 -9.09 0.56
CA ALA A 138 9.23 -8.27 0.07
C ALA A 138 8.81 -6.79 0.03
N ALA A 139 9.77 -5.90 0.22
CA ALA A 139 9.54 -4.47 0.14
C ALA A 139 10.58 -3.80 -0.76
N TYR A 140 10.14 -2.84 -1.57
CA TYR A 140 10.95 -2.09 -2.52
C TYR A 140 10.76 -0.60 -2.28
N LEU A 141 11.85 0.15 -2.30
CA LEU A 141 11.87 1.60 -2.13
C LEU A 141 12.57 2.26 -3.32
N ASP A 142 11.92 3.20 -3.96
CA ASP A 142 12.56 4.05 -4.96
C ASP A 142 13.29 5.22 -4.28
N LYS A 143 14.60 5.04 -4.07
CA LYS A 143 15.46 6.06 -3.45
C LYS A 143 15.73 7.26 -4.37
N THR A 144 15.42 7.15 -5.66
CA THR A 144 15.68 8.20 -6.66
C THR A 144 14.56 9.23 -6.73
N ARG A 145 13.37 8.91 -6.21
CA ARG A 145 12.25 9.85 -6.16
C ARG A 145 12.63 11.09 -5.35
N LYS A 146 12.36 12.25 -5.92
CA LYS A 146 12.56 13.55 -5.26
C LYS A 146 11.48 13.83 -4.24
N GLU A 147 10.21 13.66 -4.65
CA GLU A 147 9.07 13.76 -3.73
C GLU A 147 8.97 12.47 -2.89
N LYS A 148 8.87 12.63 -1.56
CA LYS A 148 8.79 11.52 -0.60
C LYS A 148 7.65 11.69 0.41
N ARG A 149 6.95 12.83 0.36
CA ARG A 149 5.85 13.11 1.29
C ARG A 149 4.65 12.25 0.93
N THR A 150 4.19 11.48 1.89
CA THR A 150 2.97 10.67 1.78
C THR A 150 1.74 11.52 2.08
N ILE A 151 0.57 10.97 1.87
CA ILE A 151 -0.72 11.65 2.03
C ILE A 151 -1.60 10.86 2.98
N HIS A 152 -2.40 11.57 3.77
CA HIS A 152 -3.34 11.02 4.74
C HIS A 152 -4.73 11.57 4.45
N ALA A 153 -5.72 10.71 4.27
CA ALA A 153 -7.10 11.13 4.05
C ALA A 153 -7.73 11.59 5.36
N VAL A 154 -8.44 12.72 5.34
CA VAL A 154 -9.20 13.22 6.48
C VAL A 154 -10.60 12.60 6.54
N GLY A 155 -11.12 12.15 5.39
CA GLY A 155 -12.43 11.51 5.27
C GLY A 155 -13.55 12.42 4.75
N ASP A 156 -13.27 13.71 4.55
CA ASP A 156 -14.19 14.73 4.04
C ASP A 156 -13.85 15.18 2.61
N GLY A 157 -12.96 14.45 1.93
CA GLY A 157 -12.45 14.81 0.60
C GLY A 157 -11.18 15.64 0.65
N THR A 158 -10.66 15.94 1.84
CA THR A 158 -9.37 16.63 2.02
C THR A 158 -8.27 15.67 2.44
N PHE A 159 -7.03 16.07 2.24
CA PHE A 159 -5.84 15.29 2.56
C PHE A 159 -4.83 16.15 3.34
N ILE A 160 -4.12 15.47 4.25
CA ILE A 160 -2.95 16.00 4.93
C ILE A 160 -1.72 15.42 4.25
N VAL A 161 -0.72 16.27 4.02
CA VAL A 161 0.58 15.86 3.45
C VAL A 161 1.61 15.84 4.57
N ASP A 162 2.51 14.85 4.55
CA ASP A 162 3.63 14.79 5.50
C ASP A 162 4.35 16.13 5.59
N GLY A 163 4.58 16.56 6.82
CA GLY A 163 5.35 17.75 7.13
C GLY A 163 6.83 17.47 7.42
N GLU A 164 7.37 18.18 8.38
CA GLU A 164 8.77 18.08 8.79
C GLU A 164 9.05 16.77 9.54
N ARG A 165 10.16 16.11 9.19
CA ARG A 165 10.63 14.91 9.88
C ARG A 165 11.53 15.28 11.07
N ILE A 166 11.08 14.94 12.28
CA ILE A 166 11.82 15.21 13.53
C ILE A 166 12.55 13.94 13.99
N ASP A 167 13.89 13.99 14.10
CA ASP A 167 14.68 12.85 14.57
C ASP A 167 14.73 12.77 16.10
N ARG A 168 14.27 11.65 16.67
CA ARG A 168 14.30 11.34 18.10
C ARG A 168 14.88 9.95 18.39
N ARG A 169 15.58 9.34 17.43
CA ARG A 169 16.13 7.98 17.53
C ARG A 169 16.97 7.74 18.78
N LYS A 170 17.77 8.73 19.23
CA LYS A 170 18.55 8.61 20.48
C LYS A 170 17.68 8.34 21.71
N MET A 171 16.54 9.06 21.82
CA MET A 171 15.62 8.90 22.95
C MET A 171 14.83 7.58 22.88
N MET A 172 14.55 7.12 21.67
CA MET A 172 13.74 5.91 21.42
C MET A 172 14.55 4.63 21.28
N ARG A 173 15.88 4.69 21.42
CA ARG A 173 16.79 3.56 21.13
C ARG A 173 16.38 2.23 21.76
N ALA A 174 15.89 2.25 23.01
CA ALA A 174 15.46 1.04 23.74
C ALA A 174 14.13 0.43 23.23
N LYS A 175 13.40 1.14 22.39
CA LYS A 175 12.09 0.75 21.85
C LYS A 175 12.10 0.51 20.34
N LEU A 176 13.22 0.81 19.67
CA LEU A 176 13.33 0.55 18.25
C LEU A 176 13.53 -0.95 18.01
N PRO A 177 12.88 -1.52 16.99
CA PRO A 177 13.08 -2.92 16.64
C PRO A 177 14.50 -3.16 16.10
N PRO A 178 15.02 -4.39 16.19
CA PRO A 178 16.33 -4.72 15.67
C PRO A 178 16.46 -4.38 14.17
N GLY A 179 17.55 -3.70 13.81
CA GLY A 179 17.87 -3.38 12.41
C GLY A 179 17.22 -2.11 11.83
N VAL A 180 16.53 -1.32 12.64
CA VAL A 180 15.92 -0.02 12.26
C VAL A 180 16.73 1.16 12.82
#